data_8c78feb4b26c50a67b59e67bf93dbf7b
#
_entry.id   8c78feb4b26c50a67b59e67bf93dbf7b
#
_cell.length_a   1.000
_cell.length_b   1.000
_cell.length_c   1.000
_cell.angle_alpha   90.00
_cell.angle_beta   90.00
_cell.angle_gamma   90.00
#
_symmetry.space_group_name_H-M   'P 1'
#
loop_
_entity.id
_entity.type
_entity.pdbx_description
1 polymer ?
#
loop_
_entity_poly.entity_id
_entity_poly.type
_entity_poly.pdbx_seq_one_letter_code
_entity_poly.pdbx_strand_id
1 'polypeptide(L)'
;MSFLEQVKKATPQAPVITLVGFAGSGKSSLAGLFTNPIFIQAENATSVFETMPEDLQPAFFPQLPLPNAKKGVKPSEVILEQLRELITAQHDFKTVVIDTVTALNALFEAEVVEFD
;
A
#
# COMPACT_ATOMS: atom_id res chain seq x y z
N MET A 1 -9.48 12.61 -38.91
CA MET A 1 -9.50 13.13 -37.52
C MET A 1 -8.15 13.72 -37.18
N SER A 2 -8.09 14.98 -36.79
CA SER A 2 -6.80 15.57 -36.42
C SER A 2 -6.48 15.30 -34.96
N PHE A 3 -5.20 15.28 -34.62
CA PHE A 3 -4.78 15.12 -33.21
C PHE A 3 -5.24 16.29 -32.34
N LEU A 4 -5.34 17.48 -32.91
CA LEU A 4 -5.82 18.65 -32.16
C LEU A 4 -7.28 18.48 -31.70
N GLU A 5 -8.10 17.81 -32.44
CA GLU A 5 -9.48 17.53 -32.07
C GLU A 5 -9.58 16.58 -30.90
N GLN A 6 -8.51 15.82 -30.62
CA GLN A 6 -8.44 14.88 -29.51
C GLN A 6 -7.88 15.50 -28.24
N VAL A 7 -7.42 16.75 -28.31
CA VAL A 7 -6.88 17.44 -27.14
C VAL A 7 -8.02 17.79 -26.17
N LYS A 8 -7.82 17.46 -24.93
CA LYS A 8 -8.77 17.77 -23.85
C LYS A 8 -8.02 18.10 -22.57
N LYS A 9 -8.68 18.85 -21.71
CA LYS A 9 -8.10 19.18 -20.41
C LYS A 9 -7.96 17.93 -19.57
N ALA A 10 -6.90 17.84 -18.78
CA ALA A 10 -6.70 16.74 -17.85
C ALA A 10 -7.84 16.69 -16.85
N THR A 11 -8.38 15.49 -16.66
CA THR A 11 -9.36 15.23 -15.59
C THR A 11 -8.61 15.11 -14.27
N PRO A 12 -9.05 15.77 -13.19
CA PRO A 12 -8.42 15.59 -11.89
C PRO A 12 -8.45 14.12 -11.47
N GLN A 13 -7.30 13.59 -11.09
CA GLN A 13 -7.14 12.21 -10.63
C GLN A 13 -6.36 12.19 -9.34
N ALA A 14 -6.54 11.14 -8.54
CA ALA A 14 -5.77 10.96 -7.32
C ALA A 14 -4.28 10.84 -7.68
N PRO A 15 -3.39 11.57 -7.02
CA PRO A 15 -1.97 11.51 -7.33
C PRO A 15 -1.37 10.18 -6.87
N VAL A 16 -0.34 9.73 -7.59
CA VAL A 16 0.54 8.64 -7.16
C VAL A 16 1.86 9.27 -6.77
N ILE A 17 2.24 9.09 -5.50
CA ILE A 17 3.44 9.71 -4.93
C ILE A 17 4.38 8.60 -4.46
N THR A 18 5.65 8.70 -4.85
CA THR A 18 6.69 7.77 -4.42
C THR A 18 7.63 8.47 -3.45
N LEU A 19 7.79 7.92 -2.24
CA LEU A 19 8.72 8.43 -1.26
C LEU A 19 9.98 7.56 -1.29
N VAL A 20 11.13 8.17 -1.49
CA VAL A 20 12.43 7.50 -1.59
C VAL A 20 13.34 7.99 -0.48
N GLY A 21 14.03 7.05 0.18
CA GLY A 21 14.96 7.41 1.24
C GLY A 21 15.53 6.18 1.91
N PHE A 22 16.58 6.38 2.69
CA PHE A 22 17.19 5.30 3.47
C PHE A 22 16.27 4.86 4.61
N ALA A 23 16.52 3.65 5.13
CA ALA A 23 15.86 3.18 6.33
C ALA A 23 16.04 4.19 7.47
N GLY A 24 14.96 4.48 8.20
CA GLY A 24 14.99 5.45 9.28
C GLY A 24 14.90 6.91 8.85
N SER A 25 14.66 7.19 7.57
CA SER A 25 14.55 8.56 7.06
C SER A 25 13.17 9.21 7.30
N GLY A 26 12.21 8.45 7.85
CA GLY A 26 10.88 8.98 8.16
C GLY A 26 9.84 8.80 7.07
N LYS A 27 10.07 7.92 6.09
CA LYS A 27 9.12 7.67 5.00
C LYS A 27 7.75 7.23 5.53
N SER A 28 7.73 6.24 6.42
CA SER A 28 6.47 5.73 6.98
C SER A 28 5.76 6.79 7.81
N SER A 29 6.51 7.54 8.61
CA SER A 29 5.96 8.64 9.41
C SER A 29 5.30 9.70 8.52
N LEU A 30 5.95 10.06 7.43
CA LEU A 30 5.41 11.04 6.48
C LEU A 30 4.16 10.49 5.79
N ALA A 31 4.20 9.23 5.34
CA ALA A 31 3.06 8.61 4.69
C ALA A 31 1.84 8.55 5.61
N GLY A 32 2.05 8.32 6.90
CA GLY A 32 0.99 8.29 7.90
C GLY A 32 0.31 9.64 8.15
N LEU A 33 0.91 10.74 7.69
CA LEU A 33 0.32 12.08 7.82
C LEU A 33 -0.64 12.42 6.68
N PHE A 34 -0.75 11.59 5.67
CA PHE A 34 -1.71 11.80 4.59
C PHE A 34 -3.13 11.57 5.13
N THR A 35 -4.13 12.05 4.38
CA THR A 35 -5.52 12.00 4.83
C THR A 35 -6.03 10.57 4.90
N ASN A 36 -6.47 10.15 6.09
CA ASN A 36 -7.09 8.85 6.37
C ASN A 36 -6.38 7.71 5.63
N PRO A 37 -5.08 7.46 5.96
CA PRO A 37 -4.31 6.45 5.25
C PRO A 37 -4.64 5.04 5.74
N ILE A 38 -4.58 4.08 4.81
CA ILE A 38 -4.54 2.67 5.14
C ILE A 38 -3.28 2.07 4.52
N PHE A 39 -2.51 1.34 5.31
CA PHE A 39 -1.24 0.76 4.90
C PHE A 39 -1.41 -0.68 4.44
N ILE A 40 -0.87 -0.97 3.25
CA ILE A 40 -0.56 -2.33 2.81
C ILE A 40 0.92 -2.51 3.13
N GLN A 41 1.25 -3.42 4.05
CA GLN A 41 2.60 -3.48 4.55
C GLN A 41 3.26 -4.83 4.27
N ALA A 42 4.43 -4.78 3.67
CA ALA A 42 5.34 -5.91 3.51
C ALA A 42 6.51 -5.82 4.49
N GLU A 43 6.60 -4.72 5.21
CA GLU A 43 7.51 -4.50 6.34
C GLU A 43 6.70 -4.02 7.53
N ASN A 44 7.21 -4.23 8.75
CA ASN A 44 6.53 -3.75 9.94
C ASN A 44 6.71 -2.23 10.07
N ALA A 45 5.66 -1.50 9.71
CA ALA A 45 5.63 -0.05 9.86
C ALA A 45 4.94 0.41 11.15
N THR A 46 4.29 -0.51 11.86
CA THR A 46 3.47 -0.15 13.02
C THR A 46 4.29 0.41 14.18
N SER A 47 5.54 -0.03 14.33
CA SER A 47 6.39 0.41 15.44
C SER A 47 6.62 1.93 15.45
N VAL A 48 6.58 2.57 14.29
CA VAL A 48 6.75 4.02 14.17
C VAL A 48 5.58 4.77 14.83
N PHE A 49 4.42 4.13 14.91
CA PHE A 49 3.20 4.77 15.38
C PHE A 49 2.76 4.29 16.77
N GLU A 50 3.46 3.35 17.38
CA GLU A 50 3.07 2.73 18.66
C GLU A 50 2.91 3.74 19.80
N THR A 51 3.70 4.81 19.79
CA THR A 51 3.68 5.83 20.83
C THR A 51 2.64 6.92 20.57
N MET A 52 1.99 6.91 19.43
CA MET A 52 0.96 7.89 19.10
C MET A 52 -0.36 7.53 19.78
N PRO A 53 -1.19 8.53 20.16
CA PRO A 53 -2.56 8.25 20.60
C PRO A 53 -3.31 7.43 19.57
N GLU A 54 -4.13 6.50 20.02
CA GLU A 54 -4.84 5.55 19.17
C GLU A 54 -5.65 6.23 18.06
N ASP A 55 -6.30 7.34 18.39
CA ASP A 55 -7.10 8.11 17.43
C ASP A 55 -6.28 8.79 16.33
N LEU A 56 -4.98 8.92 16.53
CA LEU A 56 -4.06 9.51 15.55
C LEU A 56 -3.26 8.47 14.77
N GLN A 57 -3.37 7.19 15.15
CA GLN A 57 -2.66 6.12 14.45
C GLN A 57 -3.33 5.84 13.12
N PRO A 58 -2.55 5.61 12.04
CA PRO A 58 -3.12 5.16 10.77
C PRO A 58 -3.63 3.73 10.86
N ALA A 59 -4.49 3.33 9.91
CA ALA A 59 -4.96 1.97 9.82
C ALA A 59 -3.97 1.12 9.01
N PHE A 60 -3.93 -0.18 9.33
CA PHE A 60 -3.05 -1.14 8.67
C PHE A 60 -3.82 -2.41 8.32
N PHE A 61 -3.60 -2.93 7.11
CA PHE A 61 -3.89 -4.34 6.86
C PHE A 61 -2.84 -5.21 7.56
N PRO A 62 -3.15 -6.50 7.82
CA PRO A 62 -2.14 -7.41 8.37
C PRO A 62 -0.87 -7.42 7.55
N GLN A 63 0.29 -7.50 8.23
CA GLN A 63 1.59 -7.53 7.56
C GLN A 63 1.74 -8.78 6.70
N LEU A 64 2.29 -8.59 5.51
CA LEU A 64 2.60 -9.70 4.61
C LEU A 64 4.01 -10.25 4.88
N PRO A 65 4.23 -11.56 4.76
CA PRO A 65 3.23 -12.59 4.55
C PRO A 65 2.34 -12.79 5.77
N LEU A 66 1.08 -13.21 5.55
CA LEU A 66 0.13 -13.38 6.64
C LEU A 66 0.59 -14.48 7.60
N PRO A 67 0.55 -14.25 8.94
CA PRO A 67 1.13 -15.19 9.91
C PRO A 67 0.47 -16.56 9.92
N ASN A 68 -0.80 -16.68 9.62
CA ASN A 68 -1.50 -17.98 9.64
C ASN A 68 -2.06 -18.31 8.24
N ALA A 69 -1.37 -17.85 7.19
CA ALA A 69 -1.81 -18.13 5.84
C ALA A 69 -1.74 -19.64 5.55
N LYS A 70 -2.74 -20.15 4.85
CA LYS A 70 -2.72 -21.52 4.38
C LYS A 70 -1.57 -21.72 3.41
N LYS A 71 -0.99 -22.93 3.40
CA LYS A 71 0.05 -23.27 2.43
C LYS A 71 -0.50 -23.08 1.02
N GLY A 72 0.26 -22.39 0.19
CA GLY A 72 -0.11 -22.10 -1.21
C GLY A 72 -0.80 -20.76 -1.42
N VAL A 73 -1.12 -20.03 -0.37
CA VAL A 73 -1.67 -18.67 -0.53
C VAL A 73 -0.53 -17.71 -0.88
N LYS A 74 -0.65 -17.06 -2.02
CA LYS A 74 0.38 -16.17 -2.54
C LYS A 74 0.21 -14.75 -2.01
N PRO A 75 1.29 -14.06 -1.64
CA PRO A 75 1.20 -12.64 -1.25
C PRO A 75 0.51 -11.75 -2.29
N SER A 76 0.73 -12.00 -3.58
CA SER A 76 0.07 -11.25 -4.64
C SER A 76 -1.46 -11.40 -4.61
N GLU A 77 -1.96 -12.58 -4.29
CA GLU A 77 -3.40 -12.82 -4.15
C GLU A 77 -3.99 -12.04 -2.98
N VAL A 78 -3.26 -11.99 -1.87
CA VAL A 78 -3.69 -11.25 -0.67
C VAL A 78 -3.80 -9.75 -0.99
N ILE A 79 -2.80 -9.20 -1.64
CA ILE A 79 -2.78 -7.78 -2.00
C ILE A 79 -3.93 -7.44 -2.96
N LEU A 80 -4.13 -8.27 -3.98
CA LEU A 80 -5.23 -8.05 -4.92
C LEU A 80 -6.58 -8.07 -4.21
N GLU A 81 -6.76 -8.96 -3.24
CA GLU A 81 -7.99 -9.01 -2.47
C GLU A 81 -8.16 -7.78 -1.58
N GLN A 82 -7.09 -7.32 -0.92
CA GLN A 82 -7.14 -6.10 -0.12
C GLN A 82 -7.50 -4.89 -0.98
N LEU A 83 -6.88 -4.77 -2.14
CA LEU A 83 -7.19 -3.68 -3.07
C LEU A 83 -8.63 -3.76 -3.59
N ARG A 84 -9.12 -4.98 -3.86
CA ARG A 84 -10.49 -5.19 -4.29
C ARG A 84 -11.48 -4.74 -3.23
N GLU A 85 -11.24 -5.07 -1.98
CA GLU A 85 -12.07 -4.62 -0.87
C GLU A 85 -12.09 -3.09 -0.77
N LEU A 86 -10.94 -2.45 -0.96
CA LEU A 86 -10.88 -0.98 -0.95
C LEU A 86 -11.67 -0.33 -2.08
N ILE A 87 -11.80 -1.02 -3.21
CA ILE A 87 -12.57 -0.52 -4.35
C ILE A 87 -14.07 -0.74 -4.15
N THR A 88 -14.47 -1.86 -3.55
CA THR A 88 -15.87 -2.30 -3.52
C THR A 88 -16.59 -2.02 -2.22
N ALA A 89 -15.89 -1.99 -1.09
CA ALA A 89 -16.50 -1.76 0.22
C ALA A 89 -16.65 -0.26 0.50
N GLN A 90 -17.64 0.10 1.31
CA GLN A 90 -17.76 1.47 1.80
C GLN A 90 -16.74 1.70 2.92
N HIS A 91 -15.97 2.78 2.82
CA HIS A 91 -15.00 3.15 3.83
C HIS A 91 -14.64 4.64 3.69
N ASP A 92 -13.96 5.16 4.70
CA ASP A 92 -13.54 6.56 4.73
C ASP A 92 -12.07 6.77 4.41
N PHE A 93 -11.35 5.73 4.01
CA PHE A 93 -9.93 5.86 3.66
C PHE A 93 -9.78 6.71 2.40
N LYS A 94 -8.82 7.62 2.44
CA LYS A 94 -8.54 8.54 1.33
C LYS A 94 -7.17 8.30 0.70
N THR A 95 -6.29 7.58 1.40
CA THR A 95 -4.92 7.34 0.96
C THR A 95 -4.58 5.86 1.14
N VAL A 96 -4.05 5.23 0.11
CA VAL A 96 -3.51 3.87 0.20
C VAL A 96 -1.99 3.99 0.19
N VAL A 97 -1.34 3.44 1.21
CA VAL A 97 0.12 3.46 1.35
C VAL A 97 0.65 2.04 1.16
N ILE A 98 1.63 1.89 0.29
CA ILE A 98 2.34 0.62 0.13
C ILE A 98 3.71 0.77 0.78
N ASP A 99 3.95 -0.02 1.82
CA ASP A 99 5.17 0.11 2.62
C ASP A 99 5.82 -1.28 2.81
N THR A 100 6.84 -1.57 2.09
CA THR A 100 7.52 -0.80 1.04
C THR A 100 7.44 -1.55 -0.28
N VAL A 101 7.62 -0.84 -1.37
CA VAL A 101 7.67 -1.47 -2.70
C VAL A 101 8.84 -2.46 -2.79
N THR A 102 9.98 -2.12 -2.21
CA THR A 102 11.16 -2.99 -2.18
C THR A 102 10.86 -4.32 -1.47
N ALA A 103 10.24 -4.27 -0.29
CA ALA A 103 9.91 -5.49 0.46
C ALA A 103 8.82 -6.29 -0.26
N LEU A 104 7.86 -5.61 -0.87
CA LEU A 104 6.80 -6.24 -1.64
C LEU A 104 7.37 -6.98 -2.86
N ASN A 105 8.31 -6.34 -3.57
CA ASN A 105 8.99 -6.95 -4.70
C ASN A 105 9.73 -8.23 -4.29
N ALA A 106 10.39 -8.22 -3.13
CA ALA A 106 11.07 -9.42 -2.61
C ALA A 106 10.09 -10.56 -2.36
N LEU A 107 8.89 -10.28 -1.87
CA LEU A 107 7.84 -11.28 -1.68
C LEU A 107 7.38 -11.86 -3.03
N PHE A 108 7.24 -11.02 -4.04
CA PHE A 108 6.83 -11.46 -5.37
C PHE A 108 7.91 -12.32 -6.03
N GLU A 109 9.18 -11.96 -5.87
CA GLU A 109 10.29 -12.77 -6.39
C GLU A 109 10.33 -14.15 -5.73
N ALA A 110 10.14 -14.21 -4.42
CA ALA A 110 10.06 -15.47 -3.68
C ALA A 110 8.88 -16.32 -4.15
N GLU A 111 7.76 -15.68 -4.43
CA GLU A 111 6.55 -16.33 -4.93
C GLU A 111 6.80 -16.99 -6.29
N VAL A 112 7.48 -16.30 -7.20
CA VAL A 112 7.81 -16.84 -8.51
C VAL A 112 8.71 -18.07 -8.38
N VAL A 113 9.71 -18.02 -7.51
CA VAL A 113 10.62 -19.14 -7.29
C VAL A 113 9.90 -20.32 -6.64
N GLU A 114 9.01 -20.07 -5.68
CA GLU A 114 8.35 -21.13 -4.90
C GLU A 114 7.21 -21.81 -5.67
N PHE A 115 6.44 -21.05 -6.46
CA PHE A 115 5.21 -21.55 -7.07
C PHE A 115 5.32 -21.79 -8.58
N ASP A 116 6.47 -21.51 -9.16
CA ASP A 116 6.71 -21.73 -10.59
C ASP A 116 7.34 -23.12 -10.85
#